data_a59c5d0df7a0ece395eb56661d6f133e
#
_entry.id   a59c5d0df7a0ece395eb56661d6f133e
#
_cell.length_a   1.000
_cell.length_b   1.000
_cell.length_c   1.000
_cell.angle_alpha   90.00
_cell.angle_beta   90.00
_cell.angle_gamma   90.00
#
_symmetry.space_group_name_H-M   'P 1'
#
loop_
_entity.id
_entity.type
_entity.pdbx_description
1 polymer ?
#
loop_
_entity_poly.entity_id
_entity_poly.type
_entity_poly.pdbx_seq_one_letter_code
_entity_poly.pdbx_strand_id
1 'polypeptide(L)'
;IIVGGGLAGLTSAIHLSKREKRVLLIEKNEYPKHKVCGEYISNEVLPYLNSLGIDPISEGAKKITKVHISTIKSNLIKGELPLGGFGMSRYFLDNLLVKKARLNGVQILKDTVDSINFKKESFTIITKNSGVFQSKITIGAFGKRSSLDQKMKRKFIQKESPYLAVKIHVKGLFPENLVALHNFKGGYCGISKVENNAINICYITEYRSFKKYKNITDFQEQVVF
;
A
#
# COMPACT_ATOMS: atom_id res chain seq x y z
N ILE A 1 -2.90 -1.46 21.13
CA ILE A 1 -2.99 -0.31 20.20
C ILE A 1 -2.21 -0.62 18.93
N ILE A 2 -2.75 -0.19 17.79
CA ILE A 2 -2.07 -0.29 16.48
C ILE A 2 -1.86 1.13 15.95
N VAL A 3 -0.63 1.47 15.59
CA VAL A 3 -0.27 2.77 15.05
C VAL A 3 -0.02 2.66 13.56
N GLY A 4 -0.89 3.27 12.78
CA GLY A 4 -0.90 3.25 11.31
C GLY A 4 -1.95 2.31 10.73
N GLY A 5 -2.82 2.88 9.88
CA GLY A 5 -3.94 2.20 9.24
C GLY A 5 -3.68 1.86 7.76
N GLY A 6 -2.49 1.35 7.44
CA GLY A 6 -2.23 0.70 6.16
C GLY A 6 -2.70 -0.76 6.16
N LEU A 7 -2.35 -1.53 5.10
CA LEU A 7 -2.72 -2.95 5.00
C LEU A 7 -2.33 -3.73 6.26
N ALA A 8 -1.08 -3.61 6.71
CA ALA A 8 -0.58 -4.31 7.90
C ALA A 8 -1.38 -3.96 9.16
N GLY A 9 -1.65 -2.67 9.40
CA GLY A 9 -2.40 -2.25 10.58
C GLY A 9 -3.85 -2.69 10.56
N LEU A 10 -4.52 -2.53 9.42
CA LEU A 10 -5.93 -2.91 9.27
C LEU A 10 -6.14 -4.43 9.35
N THR A 11 -5.31 -5.21 8.66
CA THR A 11 -5.41 -6.69 8.73
C THR A 11 -5.10 -7.20 10.13
N SER A 12 -4.08 -6.64 10.81
CA SER A 12 -3.79 -6.97 12.20
C SER A 12 -4.94 -6.60 13.14
N ALA A 13 -5.58 -5.44 12.91
CA ALA A 13 -6.71 -5.00 13.72
C ALA A 13 -7.90 -5.95 13.61
N ILE A 14 -8.26 -6.32 12.38
CA ILE A 14 -9.34 -7.28 12.12
C ILE A 14 -9.01 -8.63 12.73
N HIS A 15 -7.80 -9.14 12.51
CA HIS A 15 -7.36 -10.42 13.02
C HIS A 15 -7.44 -10.50 14.56
N LEU A 16 -6.96 -9.46 15.24
CA LEU A 16 -7.00 -9.39 16.70
C LEU A 16 -8.41 -9.25 17.24
N SER A 17 -9.25 -8.43 16.60
CA SER A 17 -10.63 -8.25 17.06
C SER A 17 -11.46 -9.52 16.85
N LYS A 18 -11.24 -10.30 15.79
CA LYS A 18 -11.82 -11.66 15.65
C LYS A 18 -11.38 -12.65 16.72
N ARG A 19 -10.31 -12.36 17.45
CA ARG A 19 -9.82 -13.09 18.64
C ARG A 19 -10.23 -12.40 19.93
N GLU A 20 -11.30 -11.59 19.91
CA GLU A 20 -11.89 -10.91 21.07
C GLU A 20 -10.93 -9.95 21.78
N LYS A 21 -9.89 -9.48 21.10
CA LYS A 21 -9.01 -8.46 21.66
C LYS A 21 -9.59 -7.06 21.41
N ARG A 22 -9.57 -6.22 22.44
CA ARG A 22 -9.91 -4.79 22.30
C ARG A 22 -8.81 -4.09 21.52
N VAL A 23 -9.16 -3.50 20.38
CA VAL A 23 -8.20 -2.88 19.48
C VAL A 23 -8.56 -1.41 19.26
N LEU A 24 -7.59 -0.53 19.52
CA LEU A 24 -7.58 0.85 19.07
C LEU A 24 -6.56 0.99 17.93
N LEU A 25 -7.01 1.40 16.73
CA LEU A 25 -6.16 1.72 15.60
C LEU A 25 -6.11 3.24 15.45
N ILE A 26 -4.90 3.80 15.41
CA ILE A 26 -4.68 5.24 15.25
C ILE A 26 -4.09 5.49 13.86
N GLU A 27 -4.80 6.24 13.01
CA GLU A 27 -4.38 6.61 11.66
C GLU A 27 -4.51 8.12 11.44
N LYS A 28 -3.45 8.74 10.91
CA LYS A 28 -3.41 10.18 10.68
C LYS A 28 -4.24 10.68 9.52
N ASN A 29 -4.51 9.80 8.54
CA ASN A 29 -5.25 10.15 7.34
C ASN A 29 -6.70 9.66 7.42
N GLU A 30 -7.55 10.29 6.64
CA GLU A 30 -8.90 9.79 6.37
C GLU A 30 -8.89 8.65 5.36
N TYR A 31 -9.98 7.89 5.37
CA TYR A 31 -10.26 6.88 4.37
C TYR A 31 -11.49 7.28 3.54
N PRO A 32 -11.51 6.89 2.27
CA PRO A 32 -10.45 6.23 1.53
C PRO A 32 -9.35 7.20 1.07
N LYS A 33 -8.13 6.68 0.80
CA LYS A 33 -7.00 7.49 0.33
C LYS A 33 -6.15 6.75 -0.70
N HIS A 34 -5.79 7.43 -1.79
CA HIS A 34 -4.81 6.92 -2.74
C HIS A 34 -3.41 6.82 -2.13
N LYS A 35 -2.71 5.76 -2.48
CA LYS A 35 -1.32 5.52 -2.10
C LYS A 35 -0.53 5.09 -3.33
N VAL A 36 0.74 5.46 -3.39
CA VAL A 36 1.64 4.99 -4.47
C VAL A 36 1.86 3.49 -4.29
N CYS A 37 1.41 2.71 -5.26
CA CYS A 37 1.43 1.25 -5.25
C CYS A 37 1.21 0.72 -6.67
N GLY A 38 1.82 -0.41 -7.01
CA GLY A 38 1.57 -1.11 -8.27
C GLY A 38 0.18 -1.73 -8.37
N GLU A 39 -0.53 -1.86 -7.25
CA GLU A 39 -1.92 -2.33 -7.15
C GLU A 39 -2.19 -3.70 -7.78
N TYR A 40 -1.12 -4.45 -8.11
CA TYR A 40 -1.15 -5.88 -8.35
C TYR A 40 -0.84 -6.61 -7.05
N ILE A 41 -1.66 -7.59 -6.72
CA ILE A 41 -1.54 -8.37 -5.49
C ILE A 41 -1.57 -9.85 -5.86
N SER A 42 -0.58 -10.62 -5.38
CA SER A 42 -0.51 -12.07 -5.60
C SER A 42 -1.67 -12.79 -4.90
N ASN A 43 -2.20 -13.84 -5.53
CA ASN A 43 -3.26 -14.67 -4.97
C ASN A 43 -2.85 -15.42 -3.68
N GLU A 44 -1.58 -15.43 -3.32
CA GLU A 44 -1.10 -15.96 -2.03
C GLU A 44 -1.84 -15.38 -0.82
N VAL A 45 -2.29 -14.12 -0.91
CA VAL A 45 -2.97 -13.45 0.21
C VAL A 45 -4.46 -13.77 0.29
N LEU A 46 -5.07 -14.36 -0.75
CA LEU A 46 -6.53 -14.63 -0.78
C LEU A 46 -7.01 -15.51 0.37
N PRO A 47 -6.34 -16.63 0.72
CA PRO A 47 -6.78 -17.45 1.87
C PRO A 47 -6.80 -16.63 3.16
N TYR A 48 -5.82 -15.76 3.36
CA TYR A 48 -5.77 -14.89 4.53
C TYR A 48 -6.86 -13.82 4.50
N LEU A 49 -7.05 -13.11 3.39
CA LEU A 49 -8.11 -12.11 3.25
C LEU A 49 -9.50 -12.73 3.44
N ASN A 50 -9.74 -13.91 2.86
CA ASN A 50 -10.98 -14.65 3.04
C ASN A 50 -11.21 -15.04 4.51
N SER A 51 -10.15 -15.44 5.23
CA SER A 51 -10.24 -15.72 6.67
C SER A 51 -10.63 -14.49 7.51
N LEU A 52 -10.30 -13.29 7.01
CA LEU A 52 -10.74 -12.02 7.58
C LEU A 52 -12.18 -11.65 7.16
N GLY A 53 -12.78 -12.41 6.24
CA GLY A 53 -14.10 -12.17 5.65
C GLY A 53 -14.08 -11.06 4.60
N ILE A 54 -13.02 -11.01 3.80
CA ILE A 54 -12.83 -10.10 2.66
C ILE A 54 -12.50 -10.94 1.44
N ASP A 55 -13.36 -10.86 0.43
CA ASP A 55 -13.12 -11.44 -0.89
C ASP A 55 -12.93 -10.32 -1.91
N PRO A 56 -11.69 -9.97 -2.29
CA PRO A 56 -11.44 -8.89 -3.24
C PRO A 56 -12.08 -9.13 -4.61
N ILE A 57 -12.23 -10.39 -5.02
CA ILE A 57 -12.76 -10.73 -6.34
C ILE A 57 -14.26 -10.40 -6.41
N SER A 58 -15.03 -10.78 -5.39
CA SER A 58 -16.46 -10.43 -5.31
C SER A 58 -16.70 -8.93 -5.19
N GLU A 59 -15.71 -8.20 -4.67
CA GLU A 59 -15.72 -6.74 -4.52
C GLU A 59 -15.20 -5.99 -5.76
N GLY A 60 -14.99 -6.70 -6.89
CA GLY A 60 -14.69 -6.11 -8.18
C GLY A 60 -13.21 -6.03 -8.56
N ALA A 61 -12.32 -6.68 -7.81
CA ALA A 61 -10.92 -6.80 -8.22
C ALA A 61 -10.80 -7.53 -9.57
N LYS A 62 -9.86 -7.11 -10.40
CA LYS A 62 -9.60 -7.71 -11.72
C LYS A 62 -8.66 -8.89 -11.57
N LYS A 63 -9.09 -10.10 -12.00
CA LYS A 63 -8.24 -11.29 -12.01
C LYS A 63 -7.11 -11.12 -13.03
N ILE A 64 -5.87 -11.40 -12.61
CA ILE A 64 -4.68 -11.27 -13.44
C ILE A 64 -3.99 -12.64 -13.49
N THR A 65 -3.85 -13.17 -14.71
CA THR A 65 -3.25 -14.49 -14.98
C THR A 65 -2.08 -14.41 -15.95
N LYS A 66 -1.86 -13.27 -16.59
CA LYS A 66 -0.82 -13.08 -17.60
C LYS A 66 0.15 -11.99 -17.19
N VAL A 67 1.40 -12.17 -17.63
CA VAL A 67 2.45 -11.17 -17.44
C VAL A 67 3.13 -10.87 -18.78
N HIS A 68 3.38 -9.60 -19.04
CA HIS A 68 4.27 -9.13 -20.09
C HIS A 68 5.43 -8.39 -19.46
N ILE A 69 6.65 -8.68 -19.90
CA ILE A 69 7.85 -8.00 -19.44
C ILE A 69 8.61 -7.51 -20.67
N SER A 70 8.81 -6.20 -20.80
CA SER A 70 9.66 -5.66 -21.85
C SER A 70 11.02 -5.23 -21.31
N THR A 71 12.04 -5.40 -22.13
CA THR A 71 13.39 -4.92 -21.85
C THR A 71 13.57 -3.49 -22.40
N ILE A 72 14.67 -2.83 -22.00
CA ILE A 72 15.07 -1.51 -22.53
C ILE A 72 15.26 -1.54 -24.07
N LYS A 73 15.58 -2.72 -24.64
CA LYS A 73 15.75 -2.92 -26.09
C LYS A 73 14.45 -3.35 -26.78
N SER A 74 13.30 -3.13 -26.15
CA SER A 74 11.97 -3.46 -26.67
C SER A 74 11.70 -4.96 -26.92
N ASN A 75 12.55 -5.85 -26.43
CA ASN A 75 12.23 -7.29 -26.44
C ASN A 75 11.09 -7.56 -25.45
N LEU A 76 10.06 -8.28 -25.89
CA LEU A 76 8.88 -8.58 -25.10
C LEU A 76 8.81 -10.08 -24.78
N ILE A 77 8.75 -10.37 -23.50
CA ILE A 77 8.47 -11.71 -22.96
C ILE A 77 7.02 -11.74 -22.50
N LYS A 78 6.30 -12.77 -22.92
CA LYS A 78 4.92 -13.02 -22.51
C LYS A 78 4.88 -14.33 -21.73
N GLY A 79 4.12 -14.37 -20.66
CA GLY A 79 4.00 -15.56 -19.82
C GLY A 79 2.66 -15.63 -19.10
N GLU A 80 2.36 -16.81 -18.60
CA GLU A 80 1.26 -17.05 -17.67
C GLU A 80 1.77 -16.93 -16.24
N LEU A 81 0.89 -16.54 -15.34
CA LEU A 81 1.13 -16.53 -13.89
C LEU A 81 0.36 -17.71 -13.27
N PRO A 82 0.99 -18.85 -12.98
CA PRO A 82 0.27 -20.06 -12.52
C PRO A 82 -0.53 -19.81 -11.23
N LEU A 83 0.03 -19.07 -10.29
CA LEU A 83 -0.68 -18.67 -9.06
C LEU A 83 -1.66 -17.55 -9.35
N GLY A 84 -1.35 -16.70 -10.31
CA GLY A 84 -2.13 -15.49 -10.60
C GLY A 84 -2.06 -14.42 -9.54
N GLY A 85 -2.89 -13.42 -9.73
CA GLY A 85 -3.04 -12.30 -8.82
C GLY A 85 -4.32 -11.54 -9.14
N PHE A 86 -4.47 -10.41 -8.51
CA PHE A 86 -5.57 -9.49 -8.79
C PHE A 86 -5.12 -8.04 -8.75
N GLY A 87 -5.80 -7.22 -9.53
CA GLY A 87 -5.66 -5.77 -9.53
C GLY A 87 -6.75 -5.13 -8.70
N MET A 88 -6.37 -4.38 -7.68
CA MET A 88 -7.29 -3.60 -6.86
C MET A 88 -6.58 -2.37 -6.30
N SER A 89 -7.22 -1.21 -6.41
CA SER A 89 -6.62 0.02 -5.91
C SER A 89 -6.48 0.01 -4.39
N ARG A 90 -5.43 0.65 -3.89
CA ARG A 90 -5.27 0.88 -2.46
C ARG A 90 -6.38 1.76 -1.88
N TYR A 91 -6.96 2.60 -2.70
CA TYR A 91 -8.14 3.41 -2.34
C TYR A 91 -9.31 2.50 -1.97
N PHE A 92 -9.60 1.50 -2.78
CA PHE A 92 -10.72 0.59 -2.58
C PHE A 92 -10.41 -0.47 -1.52
N LEU A 93 -9.26 -1.14 -1.61
CA LEU A 93 -8.88 -2.21 -0.67
C LEU A 93 -8.74 -1.71 0.77
N ASP A 94 -8.06 -0.57 0.98
CA ASP A 94 -7.94 0.01 2.32
C ASP A 94 -9.32 0.36 2.89
N ASN A 95 -10.26 0.83 2.05
CA ASN A 95 -11.63 1.14 2.46
C ASN A 95 -12.45 -0.11 2.84
N LEU A 96 -12.32 -1.20 2.09
CA LEU A 96 -12.93 -2.49 2.46
C LEU A 96 -12.44 -2.97 3.82
N LEU A 97 -11.12 -2.91 4.03
CA LEU A 97 -10.51 -3.28 5.29
C LEU A 97 -10.98 -2.41 6.46
N VAL A 98 -11.11 -1.10 6.26
CA VAL A 98 -11.65 -0.18 7.29
C VAL A 98 -13.08 -0.51 7.65
N LYS A 99 -13.95 -0.71 6.64
CA LYS A 99 -15.34 -1.13 6.88
C LYS A 99 -15.38 -2.42 7.68
N LYS A 100 -14.57 -3.42 7.28
CA LYS A 100 -14.50 -4.70 7.98
C LYS A 100 -13.96 -4.56 9.41
N ALA A 101 -12.95 -3.73 9.63
CA ALA A 101 -12.42 -3.46 10.97
C ALA A 101 -13.49 -2.87 11.89
N ARG A 102 -14.24 -1.87 11.41
CA ARG A 102 -15.35 -1.27 12.17
C ARG A 102 -16.45 -2.28 12.50
N LEU A 103 -16.86 -3.11 11.53
CA LEU A 103 -17.85 -4.18 11.74
C LEU A 103 -17.39 -5.22 12.79
N ASN A 104 -16.08 -5.42 12.95
CA ASN A 104 -15.53 -6.28 13.99
C ASN A 104 -15.24 -5.54 15.31
N GLY A 105 -15.75 -4.33 15.50
CA GLY A 105 -15.62 -3.58 16.76
C GLY A 105 -14.27 -2.90 16.98
N VAL A 106 -13.42 -2.78 15.95
CA VAL A 106 -12.18 -2.03 16.05
C VAL A 106 -12.49 -0.54 16.19
N GLN A 107 -11.99 0.08 17.24
CA GLN A 107 -12.02 1.53 17.38
C GLN A 107 -10.96 2.17 16.47
N ILE A 108 -11.38 3.07 15.60
CA ILE A 108 -10.48 3.77 14.67
C ILE A 108 -10.47 5.25 15.04
N LEU A 109 -9.31 5.71 15.51
CA LEU A 109 -9.07 7.10 15.87
C LEU A 109 -8.29 7.79 14.73
N LYS A 110 -8.86 8.88 14.22
CA LYS A 110 -8.16 9.76 13.29
C LYS A 110 -7.28 10.72 14.08
N ASP A 111 -6.00 10.40 14.22
CA ASP A 111 -5.03 11.29 14.84
C ASP A 111 -3.59 10.89 14.43
N THR A 112 -2.65 11.78 14.69
CA THR A 112 -1.22 11.55 14.47
C THR A 112 -0.57 11.16 15.79
N VAL A 113 0.06 9.98 15.83
CA VAL A 113 0.89 9.59 16.96
C VAL A 113 2.19 10.39 16.92
N ASP A 114 2.46 11.09 18.01
CA ASP A 114 3.67 11.90 18.18
C ASP A 114 4.81 11.10 18.79
N SER A 115 4.53 10.29 19.83
CA SER A 115 5.55 9.44 20.44
C SER A 115 4.98 8.14 20.99
N ILE A 116 5.86 7.14 21.11
CA ILE A 116 5.60 5.83 21.70
C ILE A 116 6.72 5.55 22.68
N ASN A 117 6.38 5.37 23.95
CA ASN A 117 7.32 5.07 25.01
C ASN A 117 6.95 3.78 25.70
N PHE A 118 7.95 2.96 26.05
CA PHE A 118 7.75 1.74 26.81
C PHE A 118 8.43 1.86 28.18
N LYS A 119 7.66 1.76 29.25
CA LYS A 119 8.15 1.81 30.62
C LYS A 119 7.22 1.01 31.54
N LYS A 120 7.79 0.29 32.50
CA LYS A 120 7.02 -0.50 33.50
C LYS A 120 5.99 -1.43 32.80
N GLU A 121 6.45 -2.21 31.82
CA GLU A 121 5.66 -3.19 31.05
C GLU A 121 4.42 -2.63 30.34
N SER A 122 4.37 -1.34 30.12
CA SER A 122 3.28 -0.64 29.43
C SER A 122 3.80 0.33 28.37
N PHE A 123 3.07 0.40 27.25
CA PHE A 123 3.28 1.41 26.23
C PHE A 123 2.43 2.63 26.55
N THR A 124 3.04 3.80 26.45
CA THR A 124 2.38 5.10 26.47
C THR A 124 2.47 5.70 25.07
N ILE A 125 1.32 5.96 24.47
CA ILE A 125 1.18 6.53 23.13
C ILE A 125 0.65 7.93 23.27
N ILE A 126 1.41 8.94 22.80
CA ILE A 126 0.99 10.34 22.80
C ILE A 126 0.56 10.72 21.38
N THR A 127 -0.64 11.25 21.26
CA THR A 127 -1.20 11.75 20.00
C THR A 127 -1.21 13.28 19.99
N LYS A 128 -1.35 13.86 18.79
CA LYS A 128 -1.32 15.32 18.65
C LYS A 128 -2.56 16.00 19.23
N ASN A 129 -3.74 15.41 19.10
CA ASN A 129 -5.00 16.08 19.41
C ASN A 129 -5.83 15.36 20.47
N SER A 130 -5.74 14.02 20.53
CA SER A 130 -6.65 13.19 21.35
C SER A 130 -6.04 12.75 22.70
N GLY A 131 -4.83 13.25 23.03
CA GLY A 131 -4.20 13.01 24.32
C GLY A 131 -3.34 11.75 24.39
N VAL A 132 -3.39 11.08 25.53
CA VAL A 132 -2.48 9.99 25.90
C VAL A 132 -3.25 8.69 26.04
N PHE A 133 -2.73 7.62 25.45
CA PHE A 133 -3.28 6.27 25.53
C PHE A 133 -2.25 5.30 26.11
N GLN A 134 -2.74 4.27 26.78
CA GLN A 134 -1.88 3.22 27.35
C GLN A 134 -2.29 1.84 26.84
N SER A 135 -1.32 0.96 26.63
CA SER A 135 -1.56 -0.43 26.26
C SER A 135 -0.43 -1.36 26.69
N LYS A 136 -0.78 -2.62 26.94
CA LYS A 136 0.23 -3.68 27.17
C LYS A 136 1.01 -4.01 25.91
N ILE A 137 0.38 -3.92 24.74
CA ILE A 137 0.99 -4.22 23.43
C ILE A 137 0.71 -3.09 22.46
N THR A 138 1.74 -2.67 21.74
CA THR A 138 1.62 -1.70 20.64
C THR A 138 2.25 -2.26 19.38
N ILE A 139 1.49 -2.24 18.28
CA ILE A 139 1.96 -2.64 16.96
C ILE A 139 2.27 -1.38 16.14
N GLY A 140 3.53 -1.24 15.72
CA GLY A 140 3.93 -0.18 14.80
C GLY A 140 3.69 -0.58 13.34
N ALA A 141 2.66 -0.04 12.72
CA ALA A 141 2.29 -0.28 11.32
C ALA A 141 2.25 1.02 10.49
N PHE A 142 3.02 2.01 10.87
CA PHE A 142 3.00 3.39 10.36
C PHE A 142 3.77 3.58 9.03
N GLY A 143 4.30 2.49 8.45
CA GLY A 143 4.93 2.49 7.12
C GLY A 143 6.32 3.13 7.09
N LYS A 144 6.86 3.28 5.88
CA LYS A 144 8.28 3.60 5.65
C LYS A 144 8.69 5.08 5.76
N ARG A 145 7.75 6.00 5.95
CA ARG A 145 8.02 7.45 6.04
C ARG A 145 7.42 8.02 7.32
N SER A 146 7.80 7.45 8.45
CA SER A 146 7.27 7.87 9.74
C SER A 146 8.28 8.69 10.52
N SER A 147 7.85 9.83 11.07
CA SER A 147 8.62 10.59 12.05
C SER A 147 8.91 9.79 13.33
N LEU A 148 8.10 8.76 13.60
CA LEU A 148 8.34 7.85 14.74
C LEU A 148 9.66 7.07 14.58
N ASP A 149 9.99 6.62 13.35
CA ASP A 149 11.25 5.93 13.10
C ASP A 149 12.46 6.84 13.32
N GLN A 150 12.34 8.13 12.99
CA GLN A 150 13.37 9.14 13.28
C GLN A 150 13.51 9.37 14.78
N LYS A 151 12.38 9.55 15.51
CA LYS A 151 12.36 9.72 16.95
C LYS A 151 12.93 8.51 17.69
N MET A 152 12.66 7.30 17.19
CA MET A 152 13.22 6.05 17.72
C MET A 152 14.66 5.79 17.26
N LYS A 153 15.27 6.70 16.49
CA LYS A 153 16.65 6.61 15.99
C LYS A 153 16.95 5.30 15.25
N ARG A 154 15.99 4.79 14.47
CA ARG A 154 16.15 3.54 13.71
C ARG A 154 17.16 3.74 12.59
N LYS A 155 18.18 2.89 12.53
CA LYS A 155 19.32 3.05 11.59
C LYS A 155 18.91 3.11 10.11
N PHE A 156 17.88 2.35 9.70
CA PHE A 156 17.45 2.28 8.30
C PHE A 156 16.88 3.60 7.78
N ILE A 157 16.34 4.48 8.66
CA ILE A 157 15.75 5.75 8.24
C ILE A 157 16.81 6.80 7.83
N GLN A 158 18.07 6.57 8.19
CA GLN A 158 19.18 7.45 7.85
C GLN A 158 19.59 7.34 6.39
N LYS A 159 19.20 6.26 5.71
CA LYS A 159 19.48 6.07 4.28
C LYS A 159 18.36 6.66 3.44
N GLU A 160 18.68 7.65 2.63
CA GLU A 160 17.74 8.18 1.65
C GLU A 160 17.50 7.16 0.53
N SER A 161 16.25 7.04 0.09
CA SER A 161 15.94 6.21 -1.07
C SER A 161 16.39 6.92 -2.34
N PRO A 162 17.19 6.29 -3.21
CA PRO A 162 17.59 6.89 -4.47
C PRO A 162 16.49 6.85 -5.53
N TYR A 163 15.28 6.45 -5.18
CA TYR A 163 14.18 6.23 -6.12
C TYR A 163 13.01 7.18 -5.89
N LEU A 164 12.42 7.62 -7.01
CA LEU A 164 11.11 8.26 -7.11
C LEU A 164 10.10 7.24 -7.60
N ALA A 165 8.91 7.23 -7.01
CA ALA A 165 7.79 6.42 -7.50
C ALA A 165 6.55 7.30 -7.71
N VAL A 166 5.89 7.11 -8.83
CA VAL A 166 4.68 7.85 -9.22
C VAL A 166 3.60 6.84 -9.60
N LYS A 167 2.36 7.15 -9.26
CA LYS A 167 1.18 6.38 -9.63
C LYS A 167 0.11 7.29 -10.18
N ILE A 168 -0.53 6.86 -11.27
CA ILE A 168 -1.73 7.49 -11.84
C ILE A 168 -2.76 6.42 -12.19
N HIS A 169 -4.03 6.80 -12.18
CA HIS A 169 -5.12 6.02 -12.76
C HIS A 169 -5.58 6.71 -14.03
N VAL A 170 -5.75 5.91 -15.09
CA VAL A 170 -6.21 6.39 -16.38
C VAL A 170 -7.36 5.54 -16.92
N LYS A 171 -8.08 6.04 -17.91
CA LYS A 171 -9.07 5.30 -18.69
C LYS A 171 -8.47 4.95 -20.05
N GLY A 172 -8.81 3.80 -20.59
CA GLY A 172 -8.32 3.36 -21.91
C GLY A 172 -8.54 1.87 -22.15
N LEU A 173 -7.94 1.39 -23.22
CA LEU A 173 -7.96 -0.03 -23.58
C LEU A 173 -6.71 -0.71 -23.02
N PHE A 174 -6.93 -1.72 -22.22
CA PHE A 174 -5.87 -2.60 -21.67
C PHE A 174 -6.49 -3.96 -21.33
N PRO A 175 -5.79 -5.10 -21.56
CA PRO A 175 -6.31 -6.42 -21.23
C PRO A 175 -6.66 -6.55 -19.75
N GLU A 176 -7.78 -7.22 -19.44
CA GLU A 176 -8.27 -7.30 -18.06
C GLU A 176 -7.42 -8.22 -17.17
N ASN A 177 -6.85 -9.27 -17.77
CA ASN A 177 -6.14 -10.33 -17.06
C ASN A 177 -4.61 -10.21 -17.12
N LEU A 178 -4.10 -9.03 -17.49
CA LEU A 178 -2.68 -8.80 -17.73
C LEU A 178 -2.07 -7.84 -16.70
N VAL A 179 -0.89 -8.15 -16.22
CA VAL A 179 0.05 -7.19 -15.65
C VAL A 179 1.23 -7.03 -16.62
N ALA A 180 1.55 -5.79 -17.01
CA ALA A 180 2.69 -5.49 -17.84
C ALA A 180 3.76 -4.75 -17.04
N LEU A 181 5.02 -5.15 -17.22
CA LEU A 181 6.20 -4.54 -16.62
C LEU A 181 7.13 -4.08 -17.75
N HIS A 182 7.17 -2.79 -17.97
CA HIS A 182 8.00 -2.17 -19.02
C HIS A 182 9.24 -1.55 -18.41
N ASN A 183 10.41 -2.11 -18.75
CA ASN A 183 11.68 -1.59 -18.27
C ASN A 183 12.18 -0.47 -19.17
N PHE A 184 12.61 0.62 -18.54
CA PHE A 184 13.31 1.73 -19.18
C PHE A 184 14.61 2.05 -18.45
N LYS A 185 15.45 2.89 -19.02
CA LYS A 185 16.75 3.23 -18.41
C LYS A 185 16.58 3.89 -17.04
N GLY A 186 16.99 3.21 -16.00
CA GLY A 186 16.93 3.68 -14.61
C GLY A 186 15.61 3.39 -13.89
N GLY A 187 14.70 2.56 -14.47
CA GLY A 187 13.46 2.21 -13.82
C GLY A 187 12.59 1.22 -14.58
N TYR A 188 11.36 1.07 -14.10
CA TYR A 188 10.32 0.32 -14.79
C TYR A 188 8.94 0.92 -14.53
N CYS A 189 8.00 0.62 -15.42
CA CYS A 189 6.60 0.97 -15.32
C CYS A 189 5.76 -0.29 -15.25
N GLY A 190 4.93 -0.41 -14.23
CA GLY A 190 3.92 -1.46 -14.09
C GLY A 190 2.54 -0.95 -14.51
N ILE A 191 1.82 -1.76 -15.29
CA ILE A 191 0.48 -1.44 -15.79
C ILE A 191 -0.44 -2.63 -15.50
N SER A 192 -1.60 -2.37 -14.90
CA SER A 192 -2.66 -3.36 -14.72
C SER A 192 -4.02 -2.70 -14.58
N LYS A 193 -5.09 -3.44 -14.86
CA LYS A 193 -6.44 -2.97 -14.51
C LYS A 193 -6.72 -3.17 -13.02
N VAL A 194 -7.49 -2.26 -12.46
CA VAL A 194 -8.09 -2.33 -11.13
C VAL A 194 -9.62 -2.24 -11.26
N GLU A 195 -10.32 -2.16 -10.14
CA GLU A 195 -11.78 -2.02 -10.13
C GLU A 195 -12.27 -0.85 -11.01
N ASN A 196 -13.55 -0.88 -11.39
CA ASN A 196 -14.21 0.14 -12.23
C ASN A 196 -13.53 0.37 -13.60
N ASN A 197 -12.83 -0.65 -14.13
CA ASN A 197 -12.09 -0.60 -15.40
C ASN A 197 -11.00 0.49 -15.46
N ALA A 198 -10.59 1.02 -14.31
CA ALA A 198 -9.45 1.93 -14.27
C ALA A 198 -8.15 1.15 -14.55
N ILE A 199 -7.22 1.81 -15.22
CA ILE A 199 -5.89 1.31 -15.47
C ILE A 199 -4.95 1.99 -14.48
N ASN A 200 -4.29 1.20 -13.64
CA ASN A 200 -3.22 1.67 -12.79
C ASN A 200 -1.91 1.68 -13.56
N ILE A 201 -1.26 2.81 -13.63
CA ILE A 201 0.09 2.98 -14.13
C ILE A 201 0.95 3.42 -12.95
N CYS A 202 1.92 2.59 -12.58
CA CYS A 202 2.82 2.88 -11.47
C CYS A 202 4.26 2.65 -11.91
N TYR A 203 5.08 3.67 -11.84
CA TYR A 203 6.49 3.53 -12.19
C TYR A 203 7.41 3.93 -11.05
N ILE A 204 8.60 3.34 -11.06
CA ILE A 204 9.71 3.70 -10.19
C ILE A 204 10.91 4.03 -11.07
N THR A 205 11.62 5.10 -10.73
CA THR A 205 12.83 5.53 -11.44
C THR A 205 13.89 5.99 -10.46
N GLU A 206 15.16 5.84 -10.84
CA GLU A 206 16.25 6.46 -10.10
C GLU A 206 16.07 7.98 -10.08
N TYR A 207 16.21 8.59 -8.90
CA TYR A 207 16.04 10.03 -8.74
C TYR A 207 17.02 10.83 -9.61
N ARG A 208 18.26 10.31 -9.80
CA ARG A 208 19.26 10.92 -10.69
C ARG A 208 18.83 10.93 -12.17
N SER A 209 18.04 9.94 -12.62
CA SER A 209 17.48 9.90 -13.96
C SER A 209 16.36 10.91 -14.13
N PHE A 210 15.48 11.01 -13.13
CA PHE A 210 14.41 11.98 -13.08
C PHE A 210 14.90 13.43 -13.09
N LYS A 211 15.98 13.74 -12.34
CA LYS A 211 16.54 15.11 -12.26
C LYS A 211 16.96 15.74 -13.60
N LYS A 212 17.05 14.98 -14.67
CA LYS A 212 17.36 15.47 -16.01
C LYS A 212 16.17 16.14 -16.68
N TYR A 213 14.99 16.01 -16.12
CA TYR A 213 13.71 16.51 -16.64
C TYR A 213 13.17 17.61 -15.74
N LYS A 214 12.39 18.53 -16.32
CA LYS A 214 11.88 19.73 -15.64
C LYS A 214 10.88 19.38 -14.53
N ASN A 215 10.02 18.40 -14.79
CA ASN A 215 8.96 17.97 -13.88
C ASN A 215 8.49 16.54 -14.20
N ILE A 216 7.50 16.05 -13.46
CA ILE A 216 6.94 14.69 -13.64
C ILE A 216 6.31 14.51 -15.02
N THR A 217 5.58 15.49 -15.52
CA THR A 217 4.93 15.41 -16.84
C THR A 217 5.95 15.28 -17.96
N ASP A 218 6.97 16.12 -17.95
CA ASP A 218 8.07 16.07 -18.92
C ASP A 218 8.79 14.69 -18.91
N PHE A 219 9.03 14.14 -17.72
CA PHE A 219 9.61 12.79 -17.59
C PHE A 219 8.66 11.71 -18.14
N GLN A 220 7.38 11.83 -17.88
CA GLN A 220 6.38 10.87 -18.37
C GLN A 220 6.30 10.84 -19.88
N GLU A 221 6.25 12.00 -20.51
CA GLU A 221 6.15 12.15 -21.97
C GLU A 221 7.41 11.65 -22.71
N GLN A 222 8.59 11.84 -22.11
CA GLN A 222 9.85 11.51 -22.79
C GLN A 222 10.40 10.11 -22.46
N VAL A 223 9.96 9.48 -21.38
CA VAL A 223 10.57 8.24 -20.87
C VAL A 223 9.56 7.13 -20.60
N VAL A 224 8.36 7.47 -20.12
CA VAL A 224 7.40 6.45 -19.62
C VAL A 224 6.37 6.10 -20.68
N PHE A 225 5.91 7.06 -21.47
CA PHE A 225 4.92 6.94 -22.53
C PHE A 225 5.54 7.14 -23.90
#